data_f85cb981fa39c8ce9bb01257f5d56a1d
#
_entry.id   f85cb981fa39c8ce9bb01257f5d56a1d
#
_cell.length_a   1.000
_cell.length_b   1.000
_cell.length_c   1.000
_cell.angle_alpha   90.00
_cell.angle_beta   90.00
_cell.angle_gamma   90.00
#
_symmetry.space_group_name_H-M   'P 1'
#
loop_
_entity.id
_entity.type
_entity.pdbx_description
1 polymer ?
#
loop_
_entity_poly.entity_id
_entity_poly.type
_entity_poly.pdbx_seq_one_letter_code
_entity_poly.pdbx_strand_id
1 'polypeptide(L)'
;IEGTCFEDPLLNTVAKDHRYSIFKEMSAILAKIHKVDLLKVGLSDFGPGGNYFSRQITRWTKQYLSSETDKIEKMDQLIKWLEENIPEDDERRCLVHGDFRLDNLLFNPNENKCVAVLDWELSTIGHPFADLASVLMQWSMPPGLEGRGLQGVNRKQHGLMEDQEFVDSYCKIMGLDGIHKFEFYMAFAFFRMAAILQGVKKRGLEGNASNPVKAIKLGNLVKLLAEKGMAILEK
;
A
#
# COMPACT_ATOMS: atom_id res chain seq x y z
N ILE A 1 -17.67 -11.24 14.03
CA ILE A 1 -16.32 -11.71 14.41
C ILE A 1 -15.78 -10.73 15.42
N GLU A 2 -15.32 -11.21 16.58
CA GLU A 2 -14.69 -10.39 17.61
C GLU A 2 -13.17 -10.34 17.36
N GLY A 3 -12.55 -9.18 17.64
CA GLY A 3 -11.11 -8.99 17.47
C GLY A 3 -10.69 -7.55 17.68
N THR A 4 -9.39 -7.29 17.55
CA THR A 4 -8.77 -5.98 17.72
C THR A 4 -8.15 -5.53 16.40
N CYS A 5 -8.46 -4.30 15.97
CA CYS A 5 -7.73 -3.60 14.90
C CYS A 5 -6.65 -2.73 15.50
N PHE A 6 -5.50 -2.64 14.85
CA PHE A 6 -4.39 -1.79 15.27
C PHE A 6 -4.23 -0.63 14.29
N GLU A 7 -4.57 0.59 14.72
CA GLU A 7 -4.42 1.80 13.89
C GLU A 7 -2.97 2.31 13.83
N ASP A 8 -2.22 2.10 14.93
CA ASP A 8 -0.83 2.54 15.07
C ASP A 8 0.14 1.39 14.76
N PRO A 9 0.95 1.48 13.68
CA PRO A 9 1.92 0.45 13.35
C PRO A 9 3.08 0.31 14.38
N LEU A 10 3.22 1.24 15.32
CA LEU A 10 4.12 1.09 16.47
C LEU A 10 3.64 0.03 17.46
N LEU A 11 2.36 -0.35 17.41
CA LEU A 11 1.75 -1.35 18.27
C LEU A 11 1.99 -1.07 19.76
N ASN A 12 1.91 0.19 20.18
CA ASN A 12 2.22 0.62 21.55
C ASN A 12 1.35 -0.06 22.62
N THR A 13 0.16 -0.52 22.24
CA THR A 13 -0.78 -1.27 23.11
C THR A 13 -0.47 -2.76 23.20
N VAL A 14 0.50 -3.27 22.41
CA VAL A 14 0.91 -4.67 22.34
C VAL A 14 2.24 -4.85 23.06
N ALA A 15 2.41 -5.93 23.83
CA ALA A 15 3.67 -6.27 24.45
C ALA A 15 4.76 -6.44 23.38
N LYS A 16 5.98 -5.92 23.67
CA LYS A 16 7.06 -5.78 22.67
C LYS A 16 7.43 -7.09 21.99
N ASP A 17 7.46 -8.18 22.72
CA ASP A 17 7.79 -9.53 22.25
C ASP A 17 6.72 -10.13 21.30
N HIS A 18 5.52 -9.56 21.28
CA HIS A 18 4.41 -9.99 20.42
C HIS A 18 4.31 -9.18 19.12
N ARG A 19 4.90 -7.97 19.05
CA ARG A 19 4.74 -7.06 17.90
C ARG A 19 5.27 -7.66 16.59
N TYR A 20 6.44 -8.30 16.64
CA TYR A 20 7.02 -8.96 15.48
C TYR A 20 6.08 -10.03 14.88
N SER A 21 5.41 -10.80 15.74
CA SER A 21 4.49 -11.85 15.29
C SER A 21 3.26 -11.31 14.57
N ILE A 22 2.79 -10.09 14.89
CA ILE A 22 1.68 -9.42 14.19
C ILE A 22 2.10 -9.07 12.77
N PHE A 23 3.27 -8.48 12.56
CA PHE A 23 3.79 -8.19 11.22
C PHE A 23 4.04 -9.46 10.41
N LYS A 24 4.54 -10.51 11.05
CA LYS A 24 4.72 -11.83 10.41
C LYS A 24 3.38 -12.43 9.97
N GLU A 25 2.36 -12.34 10.81
CA GLU A 25 1.00 -12.77 10.45
C GLU A 25 0.44 -11.93 9.30
N MET A 26 0.63 -10.60 9.32
CA MET A 26 0.23 -9.69 8.24
C MET A 26 0.85 -10.12 6.90
N SER A 27 2.15 -10.42 6.86
CA SER A 27 2.84 -10.94 5.67
C SER A 27 2.23 -12.27 5.19
N ALA A 28 1.91 -13.18 6.12
CA ALA A 28 1.31 -14.47 5.80
C ALA A 28 -0.13 -14.33 5.25
N ILE A 29 -0.92 -13.41 5.79
CA ILE A 29 -2.27 -13.12 5.30
C ILE A 29 -2.23 -12.53 3.90
N LEU A 30 -1.33 -11.57 3.65
CA LEU A 30 -1.14 -11.01 2.31
C LEU A 30 -0.82 -12.11 1.28
N ALA A 31 0.14 -12.98 1.61
CA ALA A 31 0.49 -14.10 0.75
C ALA A 31 -0.68 -15.09 0.54
N LYS A 32 -1.51 -15.34 1.57
CA LYS A 32 -2.72 -16.18 1.44
C LYS A 32 -3.73 -15.57 0.48
N ILE A 33 -3.97 -14.26 0.55
CA ILE A 33 -4.86 -13.53 -0.37
C ILE A 33 -4.35 -13.70 -1.81
N HIS A 34 -3.06 -13.48 -2.03
CA HIS A 34 -2.46 -13.57 -3.37
C HIS A 34 -2.38 -15.01 -3.91
N LYS A 35 -2.48 -16.03 -3.05
CA LYS A 35 -2.51 -17.45 -3.43
C LYS A 35 -3.93 -18.01 -3.63
N VAL A 36 -4.97 -17.17 -3.50
CA VAL A 36 -6.35 -17.62 -3.76
C VAL A 36 -6.48 -18.08 -5.20
N ASP A 37 -6.96 -19.30 -5.38
CA ASP A 37 -7.28 -19.85 -6.70
C ASP A 37 -8.56 -19.18 -7.23
N LEU A 38 -8.37 -18.17 -8.09
CA LEU A 38 -9.45 -17.34 -8.60
C LEU A 38 -10.55 -18.15 -9.32
N LEU A 39 -10.18 -19.23 -10.00
CA LEU A 39 -11.14 -20.09 -10.70
C LEU A 39 -12.01 -20.84 -9.70
N LYS A 40 -11.40 -21.46 -8.67
CA LYS A 40 -12.14 -22.23 -7.66
C LYS A 40 -13.09 -21.38 -6.82
N VAL A 41 -12.78 -20.10 -6.63
CA VAL A 41 -13.63 -19.19 -5.84
C VAL A 41 -14.57 -18.35 -6.70
N GLY A 42 -14.59 -18.54 -8.03
CA GLY A 42 -15.49 -17.84 -8.94
C GLY A 42 -15.16 -16.37 -9.16
N LEU A 43 -13.87 -15.99 -9.07
CA LEU A 43 -13.40 -14.62 -9.24
C LEU A 43 -12.58 -14.39 -10.53
N SER A 44 -12.63 -15.31 -11.50
CA SER A 44 -11.82 -15.23 -12.72
C SER A 44 -12.09 -13.97 -13.56
N ASP A 45 -13.29 -13.39 -13.47
CA ASP A 45 -13.76 -12.19 -14.17
C ASP A 45 -13.90 -10.96 -13.26
N PHE A 46 -13.44 -11.03 -12.02
CA PHE A 46 -13.56 -9.94 -11.02
C PHE A 46 -12.72 -8.70 -11.37
N GLY A 47 -11.85 -8.75 -12.37
CA GLY A 47 -11.05 -7.62 -12.81
C GLY A 47 -10.70 -7.70 -14.30
N PRO A 48 -10.38 -6.54 -14.91
CA PRO A 48 -10.03 -6.49 -16.32
C PRO A 48 -8.70 -7.18 -16.62
N GLY A 49 -8.58 -7.79 -17.81
CA GLY A 49 -7.34 -8.39 -18.31
C GLY A 49 -6.25 -7.37 -18.69
N GLY A 50 -5.10 -7.87 -19.18
CA GLY A 50 -3.94 -7.09 -19.62
C GLY A 50 -3.04 -6.60 -18.50
N ASN A 51 -2.00 -5.84 -18.85
CA ASN A 51 -1.01 -5.35 -17.89
C ASN A 51 -1.64 -4.46 -16.81
N TYR A 52 -1.60 -4.92 -15.56
CA TYR A 52 -2.19 -4.23 -14.41
C TYR A 52 -1.61 -2.84 -14.22
N PHE A 53 -0.28 -2.69 -14.22
CA PHE A 53 0.37 -1.40 -13.96
C PHE A 53 0.09 -0.37 -15.05
N SER A 54 0.10 -0.77 -16.32
CA SER A 54 -0.26 0.12 -17.44
C SER A 54 -1.65 0.72 -17.24
N ARG A 55 -2.64 -0.12 -16.92
CA ARG A 55 -4.01 0.36 -16.67
C ARG A 55 -4.10 1.27 -15.44
N GLN A 56 -3.41 0.91 -14.36
CA GLN A 56 -3.47 1.69 -13.12
C GLN A 56 -2.75 3.04 -13.27
N ILE A 57 -1.60 3.09 -13.94
CA ILE A 57 -0.89 4.34 -14.22
C ILE A 57 -1.78 5.26 -15.05
N THR A 58 -2.34 4.78 -16.16
CA THR A 58 -3.26 5.56 -16.99
C THR A 58 -4.45 6.10 -16.20
N ARG A 59 -5.10 5.25 -15.39
CA ARG A 59 -6.25 5.62 -14.55
C ARG A 59 -5.89 6.71 -13.55
N TRP A 60 -4.82 6.50 -12.79
CA TRP A 60 -4.46 7.41 -11.69
C TRP A 60 -3.83 8.70 -12.20
N THR A 61 -3.12 8.68 -13.34
CA THR A 61 -2.66 9.90 -14.03
C THR A 61 -3.83 10.76 -14.45
N LYS A 62 -4.85 10.16 -15.09
CA LYS A 62 -6.07 10.90 -15.48
C LYS A 62 -6.77 11.51 -14.25
N GLN A 63 -6.88 10.75 -13.15
CA GLN A 63 -7.49 11.23 -11.91
C GLN A 63 -6.67 12.36 -11.29
N TYR A 64 -5.34 12.23 -11.21
CA TYR A 64 -4.46 13.27 -10.69
C TYR A 64 -4.61 14.56 -11.46
N LEU A 65 -4.44 14.53 -12.78
CA LEU A 65 -4.56 15.71 -13.66
C LEU A 65 -5.93 16.39 -13.55
N SER A 66 -7.01 15.61 -13.47
CA SER A 66 -8.37 16.16 -13.31
C SER A 66 -8.62 16.78 -11.92
N SER A 67 -7.81 16.43 -10.93
CA SER A 67 -7.90 16.93 -9.55
C SER A 67 -6.76 17.87 -9.15
N GLU A 68 -5.85 18.19 -10.06
CA GLU A 68 -4.72 19.07 -9.78
C GLU A 68 -5.19 20.44 -9.26
N THR A 69 -4.62 20.88 -8.14
CA THR A 69 -4.88 22.19 -7.54
C THR A 69 -3.64 23.09 -7.58
N ASP A 70 -2.49 22.46 -7.54
CA ASP A 70 -1.17 23.12 -7.57
C ASP A 70 -0.23 22.28 -8.42
N LYS A 71 0.65 22.92 -9.16
CA LYS A 71 1.66 22.22 -9.96
C LYS A 71 2.74 21.61 -9.07
N ILE A 72 2.94 20.31 -9.18
CA ILE A 72 3.97 19.55 -8.43
C ILE A 72 4.89 18.87 -9.45
N GLU A 73 6.01 19.51 -9.78
CA GLU A 73 6.97 19.03 -10.79
C GLU A 73 7.42 17.57 -10.56
N LYS A 74 7.61 17.18 -9.29
CA LYS A 74 7.99 15.80 -8.95
C LYS A 74 6.89 14.78 -9.28
N MET A 75 5.62 15.18 -9.30
CA MET A 75 4.54 14.31 -9.80
C MET A 75 4.61 14.11 -11.31
N ASP A 76 4.88 15.19 -12.08
CA ASP A 76 5.03 15.05 -13.53
C ASP A 76 6.22 14.16 -13.88
N GLN A 77 7.35 14.33 -13.19
CA GLN A 77 8.55 13.50 -13.36
C GLN A 77 8.25 12.03 -13.03
N LEU A 78 7.53 11.78 -11.92
CA LEU A 78 7.17 10.45 -11.48
C LEU A 78 6.20 9.76 -12.44
N ILE A 79 5.18 10.47 -12.94
CA ILE A 79 4.26 9.98 -13.95
C ILE A 79 5.02 9.57 -15.21
N LYS A 80 5.85 10.48 -15.75
CA LYS A 80 6.65 10.21 -16.95
C LYS A 80 7.55 8.99 -16.76
N TRP A 81 8.27 8.92 -15.64
CA TRP A 81 9.14 7.78 -15.36
C TRP A 81 8.37 6.46 -15.30
N LEU A 82 7.23 6.45 -14.61
CA LEU A 82 6.40 5.24 -14.50
C LEU A 82 5.89 4.77 -15.87
N GLU A 83 5.46 5.69 -16.74
CA GLU A 83 4.99 5.36 -18.09
C GLU A 83 6.12 4.76 -18.96
N GLU A 84 7.35 5.28 -18.82
CA GLU A 84 8.52 4.82 -19.57
C GLU A 84 9.13 3.50 -19.04
N ASN A 85 8.81 3.10 -17.80
CA ASN A 85 9.44 1.96 -17.11
C ASN A 85 8.46 0.86 -16.69
N ILE A 86 7.27 0.80 -17.29
CA ILE A 86 6.30 -0.28 -16.99
C ILE A 86 6.96 -1.64 -17.23
N PRO A 87 6.98 -2.53 -16.22
CA PRO A 87 7.51 -3.88 -16.42
C PRO A 87 6.72 -4.64 -17.49
N GLU A 88 7.43 -5.53 -18.19
CA GLU A 88 6.76 -6.50 -19.04
C GLU A 88 5.71 -7.29 -18.23
N ASP A 89 4.62 -7.65 -18.89
CA ASP A 89 3.55 -8.41 -18.23
C ASP A 89 4.03 -9.85 -17.98
N ASP A 90 4.33 -10.16 -16.73
CA ASP A 90 4.75 -11.48 -16.28
C ASP A 90 3.57 -12.43 -16.01
N GLU A 91 2.36 -12.02 -16.44
CA GLU A 91 1.10 -12.78 -16.34
C GLU A 91 0.65 -13.09 -14.90
N ARG A 92 1.31 -12.56 -13.89
CA ARG A 92 0.86 -12.72 -12.50
C ARG A 92 -0.50 -12.07 -12.31
N ARG A 93 -1.45 -12.88 -11.90
CA ARG A 93 -2.83 -12.47 -11.62
C ARG A 93 -3.24 -13.04 -10.28
N CYS A 94 -3.61 -12.19 -9.36
CA CYS A 94 -4.11 -12.58 -8.04
C CYS A 94 -5.25 -11.65 -7.59
N LEU A 95 -5.92 -12.05 -6.52
CA LEU A 95 -6.79 -11.13 -5.80
C LEU A 95 -5.93 -10.08 -5.10
N VAL A 96 -6.05 -8.82 -5.50
CA VAL A 96 -5.40 -7.68 -4.86
C VAL A 96 -6.42 -7.01 -3.94
N HIS A 97 -6.02 -6.75 -2.70
CA HIS A 97 -6.86 -6.05 -1.72
C HIS A 97 -7.04 -4.57 -2.07
N GLY A 98 -5.96 -3.93 -2.52
CA GLY A 98 -5.95 -2.53 -2.96
C GLY A 98 -5.79 -1.51 -1.83
N ASP A 99 -6.04 -1.87 -0.57
CA ASP A 99 -5.76 -1.06 0.63
C ASP A 99 -5.32 -1.96 1.79
N PHE A 100 -4.39 -2.89 1.51
CA PHE A 100 -3.90 -3.82 2.53
C PHE A 100 -2.99 -3.11 3.54
N ARG A 101 -3.45 -3.06 4.79
CA ARG A 101 -2.76 -2.37 5.89
C ARG A 101 -3.21 -2.90 7.24
N LEU A 102 -2.47 -2.58 8.29
CA LEU A 102 -2.64 -3.15 9.62
C LEU A 102 -4.03 -2.87 10.21
N ASP A 103 -4.57 -1.67 10.01
CA ASP A 103 -5.88 -1.26 10.50
C ASP A 103 -7.06 -1.86 9.72
N ASN A 104 -6.80 -2.55 8.60
CA ASN A 104 -7.77 -3.36 7.86
C ASN A 104 -7.69 -4.86 8.21
N LEU A 105 -6.94 -5.21 9.27
CA LEU A 105 -6.82 -6.58 9.77
C LEU A 105 -7.38 -6.66 11.19
N LEU A 106 -8.27 -7.63 11.40
CA LEU A 106 -8.84 -7.93 12.72
C LEU A 106 -8.08 -9.10 13.34
N PHE A 107 -7.47 -8.88 14.49
CA PHE A 107 -6.67 -9.89 15.18
C PHE A 107 -7.39 -10.46 16.38
N ASN A 108 -7.24 -11.76 16.63
CA ASN A 108 -7.59 -12.37 17.89
C ASN A 108 -6.64 -11.81 18.98
N PRO A 109 -7.17 -11.17 20.04
CA PRO A 109 -6.35 -10.52 21.05
C PRO A 109 -5.44 -11.47 21.85
N ASN A 110 -5.77 -12.77 21.88
CA ASN A 110 -5.06 -13.77 22.67
C ASN A 110 -3.97 -14.53 21.88
N GLU A 111 -4.03 -14.52 20.54
CA GLU A 111 -3.20 -15.40 19.71
C GLU A 111 -2.36 -14.66 18.67
N ASN A 112 -2.49 -13.35 18.53
CA ASN A 112 -1.89 -12.53 17.47
C ASN A 112 -2.16 -13.10 16.06
N LYS A 113 -3.33 -13.77 15.88
CA LYS A 113 -3.77 -14.35 14.62
C LYS A 113 -4.81 -13.45 13.97
N CYS A 114 -4.66 -13.20 12.69
CA CYS A 114 -5.67 -12.49 11.90
C CYS A 114 -6.90 -13.39 11.73
N VAL A 115 -8.07 -12.87 12.14
CA VAL A 115 -9.36 -13.57 12.05
C VAL A 115 -10.27 -13.01 10.97
N ALA A 116 -10.00 -11.80 10.48
CA ALA A 116 -10.69 -11.21 9.33
C ALA A 116 -9.83 -10.15 8.64
N VAL A 117 -10.07 -10.00 7.34
CA VAL A 117 -9.57 -8.89 6.52
C VAL A 117 -10.76 -8.03 6.17
N LEU A 118 -10.64 -6.73 6.37
CA LEU A 118 -11.70 -5.74 6.23
C LEU A 118 -11.45 -4.82 5.03
N ASP A 119 -12.48 -4.08 4.61
CA ASP A 119 -12.38 -2.98 3.62
C ASP A 119 -11.93 -3.42 2.23
N TRP A 120 -12.70 -4.33 1.63
CA TRP A 120 -12.45 -4.90 0.31
C TRP A 120 -12.93 -4.04 -0.87
N GLU A 121 -13.39 -2.82 -0.64
CA GLU A 121 -14.01 -1.97 -1.67
C GLU A 121 -13.07 -1.61 -2.84
N LEU A 122 -11.74 -1.64 -2.62
CA LEU A 122 -10.73 -1.38 -3.65
C LEU A 122 -10.15 -2.66 -4.27
N SER A 123 -10.70 -3.82 -3.91
CA SER A 123 -10.20 -5.10 -4.39
C SER A 123 -10.45 -5.31 -5.89
N THR A 124 -9.55 -6.04 -6.50
CA THR A 124 -9.60 -6.38 -7.95
C THR A 124 -8.67 -7.54 -8.26
N ILE A 125 -8.72 -8.01 -9.52
CA ILE A 125 -7.65 -8.87 -10.04
C ILE A 125 -6.50 -8.00 -10.53
N GLY A 126 -5.31 -8.25 -9.99
CA GLY A 126 -4.14 -7.43 -10.28
C GLY A 126 -2.82 -8.13 -10.01
N HIS A 127 -1.76 -7.34 -9.91
CA HIS A 127 -0.41 -7.83 -9.67
C HIS A 127 -0.09 -7.81 -8.17
N PRO A 128 0.42 -8.91 -7.58
CA PRO A 128 0.61 -9.05 -6.13
C PRO A 128 1.52 -7.98 -5.50
N PHE A 129 2.52 -7.50 -6.24
CA PHE A 129 3.46 -6.52 -5.70
C PHE A 129 2.87 -5.12 -5.53
N ALA A 130 1.66 -4.86 -6.04
CA ALA A 130 0.94 -3.61 -5.78
C ALA A 130 0.56 -3.47 -4.31
N ASP A 131 0.02 -4.52 -3.68
CA ASP A 131 -0.31 -4.50 -2.26
C ASP A 131 0.95 -4.53 -1.38
N LEU A 132 1.93 -5.38 -1.73
CA LEU A 132 3.18 -5.47 -0.97
C LEU A 132 3.91 -4.12 -0.91
N ALA A 133 4.07 -3.45 -2.06
CA ALA A 133 4.68 -2.13 -2.12
C ALA A 133 3.85 -1.06 -1.39
N SER A 134 2.52 -1.17 -1.41
CA SER A 134 1.64 -0.25 -0.69
C SER A 134 1.86 -0.30 0.82
N VAL A 135 2.06 -1.50 1.41
CA VAL A 135 2.40 -1.65 2.83
C VAL A 135 3.72 -0.94 3.17
N LEU A 136 4.77 -1.21 2.40
CA LEU A 136 6.09 -0.64 2.66
C LEU A 136 6.15 0.87 2.40
N MET A 137 5.42 1.35 1.40
CA MET A 137 5.24 2.78 1.14
C MET A 137 4.64 3.47 2.37
N GLN A 138 3.57 2.93 2.96
CA GLN A 138 2.96 3.48 4.18
C GLN A 138 3.95 3.52 5.34
N TRP A 139 4.69 2.41 5.59
CA TRP A 139 5.69 2.37 6.66
C TRP A 139 6.85 3.33 6.45
N SER A 140 7.18 3.66 5.21
CA SER A 140 8.23 4.65 4.89
C SER A 140 7.81 6.10 5.14
N MET A 141 6.53 6.36 5.42
CA MET A 141 6.04 7.69 5.78
C MET A 141 6.43 8.06 7.23
N PRO A 142 6.50 9.35 7.57
CA PRO A 142 6.76 9.78 8.93
C PRO A 142 5.73 9.26 9.94
N PRO A 143 6.12 8.95 11.18
CA PRO A 143 5.19 8.64 12.26
C PRO A 143 4.24 9.81 12.52
N GLY A 144 3.04 9.52 13.00
CA GLY A 144 2.05 10.53 13.38
C GLY A 144 1.29 11.18 12.21
N LEU A 145 1.68 10.94 10.96
CA LEU A 145 0.88 11.30 9.80
C LEU A 145 -0.26 10.30 9.67
N GLU A 146 -1.35 10.56 10.38
CA GLU A 146 -2.49 9.65 10.51
C GLU A 146 -2.11 8.30 11.16
N GLY A 147 -0.98 8.27 11.94
CA GLY A 147 -0.56 7.08 12.71
C GLY A 147 -0.03 5.91 11.89
N ARG A 148 0.40 6.10 10.64
CA ARG A 148 0.68 4.99 9.72
C ARG A 148 2.13 4.81 9.32
N GLY A 149 3.01 5.80 9.59
CA GLY A 149 4.41 5.76 9.19
C GLY A 149 5.33 5.25 10.27
N LEU A 150 6.44 4.64 9.86
CA LEU A 150 7.52 4.13 10.72
C LEU A 150 8.89 4.74 10.36
N GLN A 151 8.92 5.81 9.55
CA GLN A 151 10.17 6.45 9.17
C GLN A 151 10.95 6.95 10.39
N GLY A 152 12.23 6.56 10.49
CA GLY A 152 13.10 6.96 11.60
C GLY A 152 12.90 6.19 12.90
N VAL A 153 11.95 5.27 12.96
CA VAL A 153 11.72 4.40 14.12
C VAL A 153 12.80 3.32 14.15
N ASN A 154 13.45 3.15 15.29
CA ASN A 154 14.33 2.00 15.54
C ASN A 154 13.47 0.75 15.77
N ARG A 155 13.14 0.04 14.69
CA ARG A 155 12.21 -1.10 14.72
C ARG A 155 12.68 -2.21 15.65
N LYS A 156 13.95 -2.55 15.65
CA LYS A 156 14.52 -3.58 16.55
C LYS A 156 14.32 -3.21 18.01
N GLN A 157 14.55 -1.93 18.37
CA GLN A 157 14.32 -1.45 19.73
C GLN A 157 12.84 -1.54 20.11
N HIS A 158 11.92 -1.37 19.17
CA HIS A 158 10.47 -1.45 19.39
C HIS A 158 9.89 -2.86 19.21
N GLY A 159 10.70 -3.88 18.86
CA GLY A 159 10.25 -5.26 18.61
C GLY A 159 9.41 -5.39 17.33
N LEU A 160 9.62 -4.49 16.36
CA LEU A 160 8.94 -4.48 15.07
C LEU A 160 9.79 -5.16 13.99
N MET A 161 9.14 -5.71 12.99
CA MET A 161 9.78 -6.31 11.82
C MET A 161 10.34 -5.21 10.89
N GLU A 162 11.55 -5.42 10.36
CA GLU A 162 12.13 -4.55 9.34
C GLU A 162 11.45 -4.77 7.96
N ASP A 163 11.54 -3.77 7.06
CA ASP A 163 10.94 -3.87 5.72
C ASP A 163 11.44 -5.09 4.94
N GLN A 164 12.76 -5.33 4.97
CA GLN A 164 13.36 -6.47 4.27
C GLN A 164 12.88 -7.80 4.85
N GLU A 165 12.76 -7.93 6.17
CA GLU A 165 12.25 -9.14 6.81
C GLU A 165 10.79 -9.44 6.41
N PHE A 166 9.97 -8.38 6.21
CA PHE A 166 8.59 -8.51 5.74
C PHE A 166 8.54 -9.02 4.29
N VAL A 167 9.37 -8.44 3.41
CA VAL A 167 9.52 -8.89 2.02
C VAL A 167 10.00 -10.33 1.96
N ASP A 168 11.04 -10.68 2.72
CA ASP A 168 11.61 -12.03 2.76
C ASP A 168 10.57 -13.06 3.25
N SER A 169 9.80 -12.70 4.29
CA SER A 169 8.71 -13.53 4.82
C SER A 169 7.64 -13.78 3.74
N TYR A 170 7.24 -12.73 3.04
CA TYR A 170 6.29 -12.81 1.94
C TYR A 170 6.82 -13.67 0.78
N CYS A 171 8.04 -13.39 0.29
CA CYS A 171 8.68 -14.12 -0.79
C CYS A 171 8.82 -15.61 -0.47
N LYS A 172 9.23 -15.94 0.75
CA LYS A 172 9.33 -17.33 1.21
C LYS A 172 8.00 -18.07 1.10
N ILE A 173 6.89 -17.45 1.51
CA ILE A 173 5.56 -18.08 1.44
C ILE A 173 5.10 -18.19 -0.01
N MET A 174 5.41 -17.19 -0.85
CA MET A 174 5.05 -17.18 -2.27
C MET A 174 5.93 -18.10 -3.13
N GLY A 175 7.07 -18.57 -2.62
CA GLY A 175 8.05 -19.37 -3.37
C GLY A 175 8.86 -18.54 -4.37
N LEU A 176 9.20 -17.30 -3.99
CA LEU A 176 9.98 -16.36 -4.80
C LEU A 176 11.39 -16.22 -4.23
N ASP A 177 12.41 -16.15 -5.09
CA ASP A 177 13.80 -15.90 -4.69
C ASP A 177 14.09 -14.41 -4.44
N GLY A 178 13.13 -13.54 -4.72
CA GLY A 178 13.20 -12.09 -4.55
C GLY A 178 12.24 -11.36 -5.50
N ILE A 179 12.33 -10.04 -5.49
CA ILE A 179 11.50 -9.18 -6.34
C ILE A 179 12.42 -8.29 -7.18
N HIS A 180 12.45 -8.54 -8.49
CA HIS A 180 13.19 -7.70 -9.42
C HIS A 180 12.49 -6.36 -9.63
N LYS A 181 13.27 -5.28 -9.81
CA LYS A 181 12.75 -3.91 -10.04
C LYS A 181 11.76 -3.46 -8.96
N PHE A 182 12.05 -3.78 -7.69
CA PHE A 182 11.16 -3.44 -6.58
C PHE A 182 10.95 -1.94 -6.45
N GLU A 183 11.92 -1.15 -6.88
CA GLU A 183 11.85 0.32 -6.98
C GLU A 183 10.66 0.79 -7.84
N PHE A 184 10.32 0.08 -8.93
CA PHE A 184 9.16 0.41 -9.75
C PHE A 184 7.85 0.27 -8.95
N TYR A 185 7.67 -0.84 -8.23
CA TYR A 185 6.45 -1.08 -7.46
C TYR A 185 6.31 -0.09 -6.30
N MET A 186 7.42 0.27 -5.68
CA MET A 186 7.45 1.30 -4.64
C MET A 186 7.11 2.68 -5.20
N ALA A 187 7.73 3.09 -6.30
CA ALA A 187 7.44 4.36 -6.99
C ALA A 187 5.96 4.43 -7.40
N PHE A 188 5.42 3.34 -7.94
CA PHE A 188 3.99 3.23 -8.26
C PHE A 188 3.10 3.38 -7.03
N ALA A 189 3.46 2.77 -5.89
CA ALA A 189 2.68 2.90 -4.65
C ALA A 189 2.63 4.35 -4.15
N PHE A 190 3.76 5.07 -4.19
CA PHE A 190 3.83 6.50 -3.86
C PHE A 190 2.98 7.34 -4.81
N PHE A 191 3.12 7.13 -6.11
CA PHE A 191 2.34 7.82 -7.13
C PHE A 191 0.84 7.62 -6.94
N ARG A 192 0.40 6.36 -6.77
CA ARG A 192 -1.01 6.03 -6.57
C ARG A 192 -1.58 6.73 -5.33
N MET A 193 -0.87 6.68 -4.20
CA MET A 193 -1.29 7.36 -2.98
C MET A 193 -1.34 8.87 -3.16
N ALA A 194 -0.36 9.48 -3.83
CA ALA A 194 -0.36 10.91 -4.15
C ALA A 194 -1.58 11.29 -5.00
N ALA A 195 -1.92 10.51 -6.03
CA ALA A 195 -3.08 10.74 -6.88
C ALA A 195 -4.41 10.62 -6.11
N ILE A 196 -4.51 9.67 -5.18
CA ILE A 196 -5.68 9.52 -4.30
C ILE A 196 -5.83 10.76 -3.41
N LEU A 197 -4.75 11.16 -2.72
CA LEU A 197 -4.78 12.29 -1.79
C LEU A 197 -4.99 13.63 -2.50
N GLN A 198 -4.54 13.79 -3.75
CA GLN A 198 -4.86 14.96 -4.56
C GLN A 198 -6.38 15.07 -4.82
N GLY A 199 -7.03 13.96 -5.14
CA GLY A 199 -8.50 13.93 -5.27
C GLY A 199 -9.22 14.23 -3.96
N VAL A 200 -8.68 13.74 -2.82
CA VAL A 200 -9.19 14.06 -1.48
C VAL A 200 -9.05 15.55 -1.18
N LYS A 201 -7.88 16.16 -1.48
CA LYS A 201 -7.62 17.60 -1.32
C LYS A 201 -8.62 18.44 -2.11
N LYS A 202 -8.84 18.10 -3.39
CA LYS A 202 -9.77 18.83 -4.25
C LYS A 202 -11.18 18.81 -3.67
N ARG A 203 -11.69 17.64 -3.28
CA ARG A 203 -13.00 17.55 -2.61
C ARG A 203 -13.09 18.35 -1.32
N GLY A 204 -11.98 18.41 -0.54
CA GLY A 204 -11.92 19.25 0.65
C GLY A 204 -12.03 20.74 0.33
N LEU A 205 -11.35 21.21 -0.71
CA LEU A 205 -11.38 22.62 -1.16
C LEU A 205 -12.74 22.99 -1.74
N GLU A 206 -13.43 22.08 -2.40
CA GLU A 206 -14.76 22.27 -2.99
C GLU A 206 -15.91 22.10 -1.97
N GLY A 207 -15.58 21.75 -0.71
CA GLY A 207 -16.60 21.52 0.33
C GLY A 207 -17.34 20.20 0.22
N ASN A 208 -16.90 19.30 -0.66
CA ASN A 208 -17.53 17.99 -0.96
C ASN A 208 -16.96 16.82 -0.16
N ALA A 209 -16.13 17.10 0.86
CA ALA A 209 -15.58 16.09 1.76
C ALA A 209 -16.36 16.06 3.10
N SER A 210 -16.52 14.89 3.69
CA SER A 210 -17.14 14.72 5.02
C SER A 210 -16.38 15.47 6.13
N ASN A 211 -15.07 15.65 5.98
CA ASN A 211 -14.22 16.48 6.82
C ASN A 211 -13.23 17.28 5.94
N PRO A 212 -13.61 18.49 5.50
CA PRO A 212 -12.78 19.32 4.62
C PRO A 212 -11.41 19.65 5.18
N VAL A 213 -11.32 19.96 6.47
CA VAL A 213 -10.04 20.31 7.14
C VAL A 213 -9.07 19.11 7.08
N LYS A 214 -9.55 17.92 7.43
CA LYS A 214 -8.75 16.68 7.34
C LYS A 214 -8.36 16.38 5.89
N ALA A 215 -9.27 16.54 4.95
CA ALA A 215 -9.04 16.30 3.53
C ALA A 215 -7.93 17.20 2.95
N ILE A 216 -7.95 18.50 3.28
CA ILE A 216 -6.91 19.45 2.86
C ILE A 216 -5.57 19.10 3.52
N LYS A 217 -5.56 18.77 4.82
CA LYS A 217 -4.34 18.37 5.55
C LYS A 217 -3.70 17.13 4.92
N LEU A 218 -4.48 16.11 4.59
CA LEU A 218 -4.00 14.91 3.89
C LEU A 218 -3.44 15.25 2.51
N GLY A 219 -4.10 16.13 1.77
CA GLY A 219 -3.64 16.58 0.46
C GLY A 219 -2.28 17.29 0.48
N ASN A 220 -1.85 17.87 1.61
CA ASN A 220 -0.52 18.44 1.73
C ASN A 220 0.61 17.40 1.70
N LEU A 221 0.27 16.10 1.86
CA LEU A 221 1.23 15.02 1.71
C LEU A 221 1.57 14.67 0.26
N VAL A 222 0.81 15.17 -0.73
CA VAL A 222 1.03 14.85 -2.15
C VAL A 222 2.45 15.15 -2.58
N LYS A 223 2.96 16.34 -2.22
CA LYS A 223 4.34 16.74 -2.52
C LYS A 223 5.37 15.80 -1.89
N LEU A 224 5.21 15.47 -0.60
CA LEU A 224 6.11 14.54 0.10
C LEU A 224 6.11 13.14 -0.54
N LEU A 225 4.92 12.65 -0.92
CA LEU A 225 4.79 11.35 -1.60
C LEU A 225 5.50 11.34 -2.96
N ALA A 226 5.35 12.40 -3.75
CA ALA A 226 6.04 12.55 -5.02
C ALA A 226 7.57 12.61 -4.85
N GLU A 227 8.06 13.38 -3.89
CA GLU A 227 9.48 13.48 -3.55
C GLU A 227 10.05 12.11 -3.12
N LYS A 228 9.34 11.38 -2.26
CA LYS A 228 9.76 10.03 -1.84
C LYS A 228 9.73 9.02 -2.99
N GLY A 229 8.71 9.08 -3.86
CA GLY A 229 8.65 8.23 -5.05
C GLY A 229 9.85 8.44 -5.97
N MET A 230 10.22 9.69 -6.23
CA MET A 230 11.41 10.01 -7.02
C MET A 230 12.72 9.62 -6.33
N ALA A 231 12.84 9.84 -5.02
CA ALA A 231 14.06 9.49 -4.27
C ALA A 231 14.40 7.99 -4.25
N ILE A 232 13.43 7.11 -4.50
CA ILE A 232 13.68 5.67 -4.65
C ILE A 232 14.40 5.37 -5.95
N LEU A 233 14.16 6.16 -6.99
CA LEU A 233 14.70 5.97 -8.35
C LEU A 233 16.11 6.52 -8.51
N GLU A 234 16.57 7.33 -7.57
CA GLU A 234 17.89 7.97 -7.57
C GLU A 234 18.96 7.12 -6.83
N LYS A 235 18.57 5.94 -6.30
CA LYS A 235 19.46 4.99 -5.59
C LYS A 235 19.99 3.91 -6.53
#